data_6d6e3831aaa28ebd14e16f4cf2c778ff
#
_entry.id   6d6e3831aaa28ebd14e16f4cf2c778ff
#
_cell.length_a   1.000
_cell.length_b   1.000
_cell.length_c   1.000
_cell.angle_alpha   90.00
_cell.angle_beta   90.00
_cell.angle_gamma   90.00
#
_symmetry.space_group_name_H-M   'P 1'
#
loop_
_entity.id
_entity.type
_entity.pdbx_description
1 polymer ?
#
loop_
_entity_poly.entity_id
_entity_poly.type
_entity_poly.pdbx_seq_one_letter_code
_entity_poly.pdbx_strand_id
1 'polypeptide(L)'
;LEERDGKSEAISMEKFRIYLQKKDDKSAFHEIESLVEEYPNDMRYQVVLGDVYMQNGKKQEAYEIYKKVLAEEPDNAMAMYSLASYYEETGQKELYEQQLDTLLLNKKVASDTKLNVMRQFIVQNEQAGKDSTRVITLFNRIMEQEPDEAQLPLLYAQYLLSKGMNKEAGPVLRQ
;
A
#
# COMPACT_ATOMS: atom_id res chain seq x y z
N LEU A 1 -11.37 0.85 -31.48
CA LEU A 1 -11.54 1.89 -30.45
C LEU A 1 -10.90 1.46 -29.13
N GLU A 2 -11.17 0.25 -28.61
CA GLU A 2 -10.59 -0.25 -27.35
C GLU A 2 -9.07 -0.39 -27.38
N GLU A 3 -8.48 -0.87 -28.49
CA GLU A 3 -7.01 -0.96 -28.63
C GLU A 3 -6.32 0.41 -28.66
N ARG A 4 -7.01 1.44 -29.15
CA ARG A 4 -6.46 2.79 -29.26
C ARG A 4 -6.48 3.49 -27.90
N ASP A 5 -7.53 3.28 -27.11
CA ASP A 5 -7.69 3.85 -25.78
C ASP A 5 -6.71 3.19 -24.78
N GLY A 6 -6.55 1.86 -24.83
CA GLY A 6 -5.57 1.15 -24.00
C GLY A 6 -4.13 1.55 -24.28
N LYS A 7 -3.76 1.84 -25.53
CA LYS A 7 -2.43 2.34 -25.88
C LYS A 7 -2.19 3.77 -25.38
N SER A 8 -3.21 4.63 -25.46
CA SER A 8 -3.17 6.00 -24.94
C SER A 8 -2.96 6.02 -23.44
N GLU A 9 -3.71 5.19 -22.71
CA GLU A 9 -3.58 5.02 -21.27
C GLU A 9 -2.19 4.55 -20.86
N ALA A 10 -1.66 3.50 -21.50
CA ALA A 10 -0.33 2.97 -21.24
C ALA A 10 0.76 4.01 -21.51
N ILE A 11 0.62 4.80 -22.57
CA ILE A 11 1.56 5.88 -22.92
C ILE A 11 1.53 6.97 -21.85
N SER A 12 0.36 7.38 -21.39
CA SER A 12 0.21 8.39 -20.35
C SER A 12 0.82 7.94 -19.02
N MET A 13 0.62 6.69 -18.64
CA MET A 13 1.24 6.12 -17.43
C MET A 13 2.77 6.03 -17.55
N GLU A 14 3.29 5.68 -18.72
CA GLU A 14 4.74 5.67 -18.95
C GLU A 14 5.33 7.06 -18.89
N LYS A 15 4.69 8.06 -19.50
CA LYS A 15 5.09 9.47 -19.38
C LYS A 15 5.08 9.93 -17.93
N PHE A 16 4.05 9.59 -17.19
CA PHE A 16 3.94 9.89 -15.77
C PHE A 16 5.15 9.35 -14.98
N ARG A 17 5.51 8.08 -15.20
CA ARG A 17 6.69 7.46 -14.56
C ARG A 17 7.99 8.18 -14.93
N ILE A 18 8.16 8.51 -16.21
CA ILE A 18 9.35 9.23 -16.69
C ILE A 18 9.46 10.60 -16.02
N TYR A 19 8.35 11.34 -15.91
CA TYR A 19 8.34 12.64 -15.24
C TYR A 19 8.68 12.54 -13.77
N LEU A 20 8.18 11.51 -13.07
CA LEU A 20 8.55 11.25 -11.67
C LEU A 20 10.05 10.96 -11.52
N GLN A 21 10.63 10.15 -12.42
CA GLN A 21 12.07 9.85 -12.40
C GLN A 21 12.91 11.09 -12.63
N LYS A 22 12.45 12.00 -13.49
CA LYS A 22 13.10 13.29 -13.78
C LYS A 22 12.84 14.36 -12.71
N LYS A 23 12.03 14.04 -11.70
CA LYS A 23 11.56 15.01 -10.70
C LYS A 23 10.80 16.20 -11.31
N ASP A 24 10.16 15.98 -12.45
CA ASP A 24 9.28 16.94 -13.09
C ASP A 24 7.85 16.77 -12.57
N ASP A 25 7.61 17.30 -11.38
CA ASP A 25 6.33 17.14 -10.67
C ASP A 25 5.16 17.79 -11.38
N LYS A 26 5.38 18.90 -12.09
CA LYS A 26 4.32 19.58 -12.86
C LYS A 26 3.82 18.74 -14.01
N SER A 27 4.74 18.16 -14.79
CA SER A 27 4.38 17.31 -15.94
C SER A 27 3.76 16.00 -15.46
N ALA A 28 4.28 15.41 -14.39
CA ALA A 28 3.70 14.22 -13.78
C ALA A 28 2.27 14.48 -13.28
N PHE A 29 2.05 15.58 -12.60
CA PHE A 29 0.72 16.00 -12.13
C PHE A 29 -0.26 16.18 -13.29
N HIS A 30 0.17 16.84 -14.35
CA HIS A 30 -0.67 17.07 -15.53
C HIS A 30 -1.08 15.75 -16.21
N GLU A 31 -0.17 14.79 -16.34
CA GLU A 31 -0.49 13.47 -16.91
C GLU A 31 -1.51 12.69 -16.07
N ILE A 32 -1.33 12.67 -14.75
CA ILE A 32 -2.29 11.94 -13.90
C ILE A 32 -3.65 12.66 -13.82
N GLU A 33 -3.66 13.97 -13.81
CA GLU A 33 -4.89 14.76 -13.85
C GLU A 33 -5.68 14.49 -15.13
N SER A 34 -5.00 14.42 -16.28
CA SER A 34 -5.61 14.05 -17.57
C SER A 34 -6.22 12.64 -17.54
N LEU A 35 -5.54 11.67 -16.92
CA LEU A 35 -6.04 10.31 -16.76
C LEU A 35 -7.29 10.25 -15.87
N VAL A 36 -7.32 11.03 -14.80
CA VAL A 36 -8.49 11.14 -13.92
C VAL A 36 -9.68 11.75 -14.66
N GLU A 37 -9.45 12.76 -15.50
CA GLU A 37 -10.51 13.38 -16.31
C GLU A 37 -11.05 12.43 -17.39
N GLU A 38 -10.17 11.66 -18.03
CA GLU A 38 -10.54 10.73 -19.08
C GLU A 38 -11.21 9.46 -18.51
N TYR A 39 -10.75 8.98 -17.37
CA TYR A 39 -11.26 7.79 -16.69
C TYR A 39 -11.73 8.08 -15.25
N PRO A 40 -12.80 8.89 -15.09
CA PRO A 40 -13.20 9.37 -13.77
C PRO A 40 -13.69 8.29 -12.80
N ASN A 41 -14.08 7.11 -13.33
CA ASN A 41 -14.52 5.98 -12.52
C ASN A 41 -13.41 4.98 -12.20
N ASP A 42 -12.19 5.20 -12.71
CA ASP A 42 -11.04 4.36 -12.39
C ASP A 42 -10.35 4.88 -11.12
N MET A 43 -10.65 4.24 -10.01
CA MET A 43 -10.15 4.65 -8.69
C MET A 43 -8.63 4.54 -8.56
N ARG A 44 -7.96 3.71 -9.39
CA ARG A 44 -6.48 3.63 -9.39
C ARG A 44 -5.86 5.00 -9.67
N TYR A 45 -6.38 5.73 -10.65
CA TYR A 45 -5.86 7.06 -11.02
C TYR A 45 -6.17 8.10 -9.94
N GLN A 46 -7.32 7.99 -9.30
CA GLN A 46 -7.65 8.85 -8.15
C GLN A 46 -6.64 8.68 -7.03
N VAL A 47 -6.30 7.43 -6.68
CA VAL A 47 -5.31 7.15 -5.63
C VAL A 47 -3.94 7.70 -6.01
N VAL A 48 -3.49 7.48 -7.25
CA VAL A 48 -2.21 8.01 -7.75
C VAL A 48 -2.20 9.54 -7.69
N LEU A 49 -3.29 10.21 -8.06
CA LEU A 49 -3.42 11.66 -7.93
C LEU A 49 -3.27 12.11 -6.46
N GLY A 50 -3.92 11.40 -5.54
CA GLY A 50 -3.75 11.64 -4.12
C GLY A 50 -2.30 11.50 -3.66
N ASP A 51 -1.60 10.48 -4.13
CA ASP A 51 -0.18 10.25 -3.81
C ASP A 51 0.72 11.38 -4.33
N VAL A 52 0.43 11.92 -5.52
CA VAL A 52 1.14 13.09 -6.06
C VAL A 52 0.87 14.32 -5.18
N TYR A 53 -0.35 14.54 -4.74
CA TYR A 53 -0.65 15.61 -3.78
C TYR A 53 0.15 15.45 -2.47
N MET A 54 0.25 14.23 -1.94
CA MET A 54 1.07 13.95 -0.75
C MET A 54 2.53 14.34 -0.95
N GLN A 55 3.11 13.93 -2.06
CA GLN A 55 4.50 14.25 -2.40
C GLN A 55 4.76 15.75 -2.53
N ASN A 56 3.76 16.51 -2.92
CA ASN A 56 3.83 17.96 -3.07
C ASN A 56 3.41 18.75 -1.81
N GLY A 57 3.23 18.06 -0.71
CA GLY A 57 2.85 18.68 0.57
C GLY A 57 1.38 19.08 0.69
N LYS A 58 0.55 18.73 -0.29
CA LYS A 58 -0.90 18.99 -0.28
C LYS A 58 -1.65 17.85 0.39
N LYS A 59 -1.37 17.67 1.67
CA LYS A 59 -1.84 16.53 2.46
C LYS A 59 -3.36 16.49 2.62
N GLN A 60 -4.01 17.64 2.77
CA GLN A 60 -5.46 17.69 2.93
C GLN A 60 -6.19 17.26 1.67
N GLU A 61 -5.73 17.69 0.50
CA GLU A 61 -6.30 17.30 -0.78
C GLU A 61 -6.14 15.78 -1.01
N ALA A 62 -4.98 15.23 -0.66
CA ALA A 62 -4.73 13.80 -0.72
C ALA A 62 -5.68 13.01 0.19
N TYR A 63 -5.83 13.43 1.43
CA TYR A 63 -6.74 12.82 2.39
C TYR A 63 -8.17 12.74 1.87
N GLU A 64 -8.68 13.84 1.32
CA GLU A 64 -10.04 13.88 0.76
C GLU A 64 -10.22 12.90 -0.40
N ILE A 65 -9.22 12.77 -1.27
CA ILE A 65 -9.24 11.80 -2.37
C ILE A 65 -9.29 10.36 -1.83
N TYR A 66 -8.44 10.01 -0.87
CA TYR A 66 -8.41 8.66 -0.30
C TYR A 66 -9.73 8.31 0.38
N LYS A 67 -10.30 9.24 1.12
CA LYS A 67 -11.60 9.05 1.78
C LYS A 67 -12.72 8.85 0.76
N LYS A 68 -12.72 9.62 -0.32
CA LYS A 68 -13.70 9.49 -1.42
C LYS A 68 -13.58 8.12 -2.09
N VAL A 69 -12.36 7.68 -2.41
CA VAL A 69 -12.12 6.37 -3.02
C VAL A 69 -12.65 5.25 -2.12
N LEU A 70 -12.35 5.30 -0.83
CA LEU A 70 -12.80 4.28 0.13
C LEU A 70 -14.31 4.32 0.39
N ALA A 71 -14.96 5.46 0.18
CA ALA A 71 -16.42 5.55 0.24
C ALA A 71 -17.09 4.80 -0.92
N GLU A 72 -16.49 4.83 -2.11
CA GLU A 72 -16.98 4.13 -3.29
C GLU A 72 -16.49 2.67 -3.37
N GLU A 73 -15.24 2.42 -3.02
CA GLU A 73 -14.59 1.10 -3.01
C GLU A 73 -13.99 0.82 -1.63
N PRO A 74 -14.79 0.35 -0.66
CA PRO A 74 -14.30 0.14 0.73
C PRO A 74 -13.13 -0.84 0.86
N ASP A 75 -12.94 -1.73 -0.11
CA ASP A 75 -11.89 -2.74 -0.12
C ASP A 75 -10.70 -2.39 -1.02
N ASN A 76 -10.61 -1.12 -1.47
CA ASN A 76 -9.51 -0.67 -2.31
C ASN A 76 -8.21 -0.63 -1.50
N ALA A 77 -7.35 -1.62 -1.72
CA ALA A 77 -6.10 -1.80 -0.97
C ALA A 77 -5.11 -0.67 -1.19
N MET A 78 -5.02 -0.11 -2.40
CA MET A 78 -4.16 1.04 -2.70
C MET A 78 -4.55 2.26 -1.87
N ALA A 79 -5.85 2.57 -1.81
CA ALA A 79 -6.36 3.69 -1.02
C ALA A 79 -6.17 3.46 0.48
N MET A 80 -6.37 2.25 0.98
CA MET A 80 -6.10 1.89 2.37
C MET A 80 -4.64 2.13 2.74
N TYR A 81 -3.71 1.68 1.88
CA TYR A 81 -2.28 1.84 2.11
C TYR A 81 -1.87 3.32 2.06
N SER A 82 -2.33 4.05 1.05
CA SER A 82 -2.04 5.49 0.92
C SER A 82 -2.60 6.30 2.10
N LEU A 83 -3.80 5.95 2.58
CA LEU A 83 -4.38 6.58 3.77
C LEU A 83 -3.57 6.25 5.03
N ALA A 84 -3.08 5.01 5.16
CA ALA A 84 -2.19 4.64 6.26
C ALA A 84 -0.91 5.50 6.22
N SER A 85 -0.29 5.66 5.06
CA SER A 85 0.88 6.51 4.88
C SER A 85 0.61 7.97 5.26
N TYR A 86 -0.57 8.49 4.90
CA TYR A 86 -1.01 9.82 5.33
C TYR A 86 -1.05 9.94 6.86
N TYR A 87 -1.62 8.95 7.55
CA TYR A 87 -1.68 8.97 9.01
C TYR A 87 -0.29 8.89 9.65
N GLU A 88 0.60 8.10 9.07
CA GLU A 88 2.00 8.01 9.54
C GLU A 88 2.73 9.35 9.40
N GLU A 89 2.63 9.98 8.22
CA GLU A 89 3.29 11.27 7.96
C GLU A 89 2.71 12.43 8.77
N THR A 90 1.45 12.35 9.17
CA THR A 90 0.81 13.36 10.02
C THR A 90 0.90 13.06 11.52
N GLY A 91 1.63 12.00 11.90
CA GLY A 91 1.86 11.65 13.31
C GLY A 91 0.67 11.01 14.03
N GLN A 92 -0.32 10.54 13.30
CA GLN A 92 -1.54 9.91 13.83
C GLN A 92 -1.35 8.39 13.96
N LYS A 93 -0.53 7.97 14.93
CA LYS A 93 -0.10 6.57 15.08
C LYS A 93 -1.23 5.57 15.25
N GLU A 94 -2.24 5.92 16.04
CA GLU A 94 -3.38 5.02 16.29
C GLU A 94 -4.19 4.77 15.02
N LEU A 95 -4.47 5.82 14.25
CA LEU A 95 -5.18 5.70 12.98
C LEU A 95 -4.34 4.95 11.93
N TYR A 96 -3.04 5.16 11.93
CA TYR A 96 -2.12 4.40 11.09
C TYR A 96 -2.20 2.90 11.37
N GLU A 97 -2.12 2.51 12.63
CA GLU A 97 -2.20 1.10 13.02
C GLU A 97 -3.56 0.47 12.73
N GLN A 98 -4.63 1.21 12.99
CA GLN A 98 -5.99 0.77 12.64
C GLN A 98 -6.14 0.57 11.13
N GLN A 99 -5.59 1.46 10.33
CA GLN A 99 -5.68 1.38 8.87
C GLN A 99 -4.86 0.21 8.31
N LEU A 100 -3.67 -0.05 8.86
CA LEU A 100 -2.88 -1.24 8.50
C LEU A 100 -3.61 -2.53 8.89
N ASP A 101 -4.17 -2.60 10.09
CA ASP A 101 -4.96 -3.75 10.52
C ASP A 101 -6.16 -3.98 9.58
N THR A 102 -6.87 -2.93 9.23
CA THR A 102 -8.00 -3.00 8.29
C THR A 102 -7.59 -3.59 6.96
N LEU A 103 -6.45 -3.16 6.40
CA LEU A 103 -5.92 -3.69 5.15
C LEU A 103 -5.49 -5.16 5.28
N LEU A 104 -4.66 -5.45 6.28
CA LEU A 104 -4.01 -6.76 6.42
C LEU A 104 -4.98 -7.86 6.86
N LEU A 105 -6.04 -7.49 7.60
CA LEU A 105 -7.05 -8.42 8.07
C LEU A 105 -8.28 -8.49 7.16
N ASN A 106 -8.34 -7.71 6.10
CA ASN A 106 -9.44 -7.72 5.15
C ASN A 106 -9.31 -8.95 4.22
N LYS A 107 -10.27 -9.87 4.31
CA LYS A 107 -10.28 -11.10 3.51
C LYS A 107 -10.46 -10.86 2.01
N LYS A 108 -10.99 -9.70 1.61
CA LYS A 108 -11.17 -9.32 0.20
C LYS A 108 -9.90 -8.78 -0.44
N VAL A 109 -8.91 -8.39 0.35
CA VAL A 109 -7.61 -7.96 -0.15
C VAL A 109 -6.77 -9.18 -0.52
N ALA A 110 -6.19 -9.17 -1.72
CA ALA A 110 -5.38 -10.27 -2.22
C ALA A 110 -4.14 -10.52 -1.34
N SER A 111 -3.77 -11.78 -1.18
CA SER A 111 -2.60 -12.21 -0.40
C SER A 111 -1.31 -11.57 -0.90
N ASP A 112 -1.13 -11.43 -2.21
CA ASP A 112 0.04 -10.77 -2.82
C ASP A 112 0.16 -9.31 -2.37
N THR A 113 -0.96 -8.60 -2.27
CA THR A 113 -0.99 -7.22 -1.78
C THR A 113 -0.57 -7.15 -0.31
N LYS A 114 -1.11 -8.03 0.52
CA LYS A 114 -0.74 -8.13 1.93
C LYS A 114 0.75 -8.45 2.10
N LEU A 115 1.26 -9.36 1.29
CA LEU A 115 2.67 -9.75 1.28
C LEU A 115 3.57 -8.55 0.97
N ASN A 116 3.23 -7.76 -0.05
CA ASN A 116 3.97 -6.56 -0.42
C ASN A 116 3.93 -5.50 0.68
N VAL A 117 2.76 -5.28 1.28
CA VAL A 117 2.60 -4.34 2.41
C VAL A 117 3.46 -4.77 3.60
N MET A 118 3.46 -6.05 3.95
CA MET A 118 4.30 -6.57 5.04
C MET A 118 5.78 -6.42 4.76
N ARG A 119 6.23 -6.69 3.53
CA ARG A 119 7.63 -6.47 3.13
C ARG A 119 8.04 -5.01 3.29
N GLN A 120 7.22 -4.07 2.83
CA GLN A 120 7.49 -2.65 2.99
C GLN A 120 7.50 -2.23 4.46
N PHE A 121 6.55 -2.74 5.24
CA PHE A 121 6.50 -2.48 6.68
C PHE A 121 7.77 -2.98 7.40
N ILE A 122 8.25 -4.16 7.06
CA ILE A 122 9.52 -4.71 7.59
C ILE A 122 10.69 -3.78 7.25
N VAL A 123 10.82 -3.38 5.99
CA VAL A 123 11.91 -2.49 5.55
C VAL A 123 11.86 -1.15 6.29
N GLN A 124 10.69 -0.54 6.40
CA GLN A 124 10.52 0.72 7.13
C GLN A 124 10.86 0.58 8.61
N ASN A 125 10.43 -0.52 9.23
CA ASN A 125 10.72 -0.80 10.63
C ASN A 125 12.23 -0.95 10.88
N GLU A 126 12.94 -1.67 10.00
CA GLU A 126 14.40 -1.83 10.08
C GLU A 126 15.14 -0.51 9.86
N GLN A 127 14.73 0.27 8.86
CA GLN A 127 15.32 1.59 8.57
C GLN A 127 15.13 2.57 9.73
N ALA A 128 14.01 2.50 10.44
CA ALA A 128 13.72 3.31 11.61
C ALA A 128 14.41 2.81 12.87
N GLY A 129 15.11 1.68 12.82
CA GLY A 129 15.78 1.08 13.97
C GLY A 129 14.84 0.62 15.08
N LYS A 130 13.58 0.34 14.75
CA LYS A 130 12.58 -0.13 15.70
C LYS A 130 12.74 -1.62 15.96
N ASP A 131 12.33 -2.08 17.16
CA ASP A 131 12.37 -3.50 17.48
C ASP A 131 11.35 -4.30 16.65
N SER A 132 11.44 -5.63 16.74
CA SER A 132 10.62 -6.55 15.95
C SER A 132 9.20 -6.75 16.50
N THR A 133 8.85 -6.16 17.63
CA THR A 133 7.56 -6.41 18.31
C THR A 133 6.36 -6.07 17.44
N ARG A 134 6.37 -4.93 16.76
CA ARG A 134 5.26 -4.51 15.87
C ARG A 134 5.08 -5.45 14.69
N VAL A 135 6.17 -5.85 14.07
CA VAL A 135 6.16 -6.76 12.92
C VAL A 135 5.59 -8.13 13.34
N ILE A 136 6.07 -8.67 14.46
CA ILE A 136 5.59 -9.95 15.00
C ILE A 136 4.11 -9.87 15.38
N THR A 137 3.67 -8.79 16.01
CA THR A 137 2.26 -8.59 16.39
C THR A 137 1.35 -8.60 15.16
N LEU A 138 1.73 -7.90 14.10
CA LEU A 138 0.97 -7.89 12.85
C LEU A 138 0.92 -9.26 12.19
N PHE A 139 2.05 -9.97 12.12
CA PHE A 139 2.08 -11.33 11.58
C PHE A 139 1.19 -12.29 12.38
N ASN A 140 1.23 -12.22 13.71
CA ASN A 140 0.40 -13.08 14.54
C ASN A 140 -1.09 -12.86 14.26
N ARG A 141 -1.52 -11.61 14.11
CA ARG A 141 -2.92 -11.29 13.75
C ARG A 141 -3.29 -11.84 12.38
N ILE A 142 -2.39 -11.74 11.40
CA ILE A 142 -2.61 -12.32 10.07
C ILE A 142 -2.74 -13.84 10.15
N MET A 143 -1.90 -14.49 10.95
CA MET A 143 -1.94 -15.95 11.14
C MET A 143 -3.22 -16.43 11.84
N GLU A 144 -3.77 -15.64 12.75
CA GLU A 144 -5.06 -15.93 13.41
C GLU A 144 -6.23 -16.04 12.42
N GLN A 145 -6.10 -15.44 11.24
CA GLN A 145 -7.10 -15.50 10.17
C GLN A 145 -6.96 -16.73 9.26
N GLU A 146 -6.01 -17.61 9.55
CA GLU A 146 -5.76 -18.83 8.77
C GLU A 146 -5.64 -18.53 7.27
N PRO A 147 -4.57 -17.82 6.83
CA PRO A 147 -4.41 -17.47 5.43
C PRO A 147 -4.30 -18.72 4.57
N ASP A 148 -5.07 -18.76 3.48
CA ASP A 148 -5.15 -19.91 2.57
C ASP A 148 -3.85 -20.16 1.80
N GLU A 149 -2.98 -19.16 1.70
CA GLU A 149 -1.74 -19.26 0.94
C GLU A 149 -0.51 -19.25 1.84
N ALA A 150 0.47 -20.10 1.49
CA ALA A 150 1.68 -20.31 2.27
C ALA A 150 2.67 -19.12 2.25
N GLN A 151 2.46 -18.13 1.39
CA GLN A 151 3.42 -17.02 1.20
C GLN A 151 3.57 -16.14 2.43
N LEU A 152 2.48 -15.80 3.11
CA LEU A 152 2.52 -14.99 4.34
C LEU A 152 3.15 -15.75 5.51
N PRO A 153 2.75 -17.00 5.80
CA PRO A 153 3.46 -17.83 6.78
C PRO A 153 4.96 -17.97 6.48
N LEU A 154 5.32 -18.17 5.21
CA LEU A 154 6.71 -18.30 4.80
C LEU A 154 7.50 -16.99 5.06
N LEU A 155 6.95 -15.84 4.70
CA LEU A 155 7.58 -14.55 4.98
C LEU A 155 7.76 -14.34 6.49
N TYR A 156 6.75 -14.71 7.29
CA TYR A 156 6.84 -14.62 8.74
C TYR A 156 7.96 -15.50 9.30
N ALA A 157 8.03 -16.76 8.85
CA ALA A 157 9.09 -17.67 9.28
C ALA A 157 10.47 -17.14 8.88
N GLN A 158 10.65 -16.65 7.67
CA GLN A 158 11.90 -16.03 7.21
C GLN A 158 12.29 -14.83 8.08
N TYR A 159 11.32 -13.99 8.43
CA TYR A 159 11.55 -12.85 9.32
C TYR A 159 12.02 -13.29 10.71
N LEU A 160 11.34 -14.28 11.31
CA LEU A 160 11.71 -14.83 12.62
C LEU A 160 13.13 -15.42 12.59
N LEU A 161 13.46 -16.18 11.54
CA LEU A 161 14.81 -16.74 11.35
C LEU A 161 15.88 -15.65 11.24
N SER A 162 15.58 -14.57 10.51
CA SER A 162 16.50 -13.45 10.36
C SER A 162 16.79 -12.72 11.70
N LYS A 163 15.88 -12.82 12.66
CA LYS A 163 16.01 -12.27 14.01
C LYS A 163 16.55 -13.28 15.02
N GLY A 164 16.96 -14.47 14.58
CA GLY A 164 17.48 -15.53 15.47
C GLY A 164 16.40 -16.24 16.30
N MET A 165 15.12 -16.06 15.95
CA MET A 165 13.98 -16.64 16.67
C MET A 165 13.59 -17.99 16.06
N ASN A 166 14.51 -18.95 16.12
CA ASN A 166 14.36 -20.25 15.43
C ASN A 166 13.25 -21.12 16.02
N LYS A 167 13.01 -21.02 17.31
CA LYS A 167 11.95 -21.81 18.00
C LYS A 167 10.56 -21.35 17.58
N GLU A 168 10.38 -20.06 17.40
CA GLU A 168 9.12 -19.45 16.98
C GLU A 168 8.82 -19.69 15.50
N ALA A 169 9.85 -19.82 14.66
CA ALA A 169 9.70 -20.05 13.23
C ALA A 169 9.20 -21.48 12.92
N GLY A 170 9.56 -22.47 13.72
CA GLY A 170 9.18 -23.87 13.50
C GLY A 170 7.66 -24.08 13.40
N PRO A 171 6.84 -23.64 14.39
CA PRO A 171 5.38 -23.76 14.33
C PRO A 171 4.75 -23.05 13.13
N VAL A 172 5.28 -21.92 12.70
CA VAL A 172 4.79 -21.16 11.54
C VAL A 172 4.98 -21.94 10.23
N LEU A 173 6.10 -22.64 10.09
CA LEU A 173 6.40 -23.46 8.90
C LEU A 173 5.54 -24.74 8.81
N ARG A 174 4.91 -25.15 9.89
CA ARG A 174 4.08 -26.37 9.95
C ARG A 174 2.60 -26.13 9.64
N GLN A 175 2.18 -24.87 9.55
CA GLN A 175 0.83 -24.48 9.16
C GLN A 175 0.71 -24.41 7.65
#